data_2b7a651a9adc81c5d04696ac91c82f6f
#
_entry.id   2b7a651a9adc81c5d04696ac91c82f6f
#
_cell.length_a   1.000
_cell.length_b   1.000
_cell.length_c   1.000
_cell.angle_alpha   90.00
_cell.angle_beta   90.00
_cell.angle_gamma   90.00
#
_symmetry.space_group_name_H-M   'P 1'
#
loop_
_entity.id
_entity.type
_entity.pdbx_description
1 polymer ?
#
loop_
_entity_poly.entity_id
_entity_poly.type
_entity_poly.pdbx_seq_one_letter_code
_entity_poly.pdbx_strand_id
1 'polypeptide(L)'
;MNTYEAERLKLIRANKEKPRLDYLSDRGRLIHGPTPPGGSKPSPRESDLSPEEIDELIELIATGRKNRTPVVMPEHLRARSWKSMEEVILKLEYALGWEGAGWKVGAASMDVRKAENIPSPSPGRLFKRSVMKSPAEVPSEFFVNYRLCECEFAFQLGQDFPVRDKEYSEADLRAGIEYLAPVIEIGDSVFEDWYSLSGYFGGMYDNAGGAAFVVGNKVKNWKEIDLPRANIDLYVNGSYIKSGQGIQAMGHPVTSLTWMVNWLRERGRDVFAGEFVSTGTCTGHCFVQPGDLVSVDFGDLGLVEAKFV
;
A
#
# COMPACT_ATOMS: atom_id res chain seq x y z
N MET A 1 -17.15 18.50 -1.38
CA MET A 1 -17.44 17.65 -2.57
C MET A 1 -17.83 18.57 -3.71
N ASN A 2 -17.19 18.47 -4.87
CA ASN A 2 -17.54 19.27 -6.05
C ASN A 2 -18.68 18.62 -6.85
N THR A 3 -19.25 19.33 -7.83
CA THR A 3 -20.40 18.85 -8.62
C THR A 3 -20.11 17.56 -9.38
N TYR A 4 -18.92 17.45 -9.99
CA TYR A 4 -18.46 16.23 -10.69
C TYR A 4 -18.44 15.02 -9.75
N GLU A 5 -17.84 15.18 -8.60
CA GLU A 5 -17.71 14.12 -7.58
C GLU A 5 -19.10 13.67 -7.08
N ALA A 6 -20.02 14.61 -6.83
CA ALA A 6 -21.38 14.29 -6.40
C ALA A 6 -22.18 13.51 -7.45
N GLU A 7 -22.09 13.89 -8.74
CA GLU A 7 -22.73 13.18 -9.84
C GLU A 7 -22.12 11.78 -10.02
N ARG A 8 -20.80 11.68 -9.93
CA ARG A 8 -20.07 10.41 -10.07
C ARG A 8 -20.44 9.44 -8.96
N LEU A 9 -20.47 9.88 -7.70
CA LEU A 9 -20.90 9.08 -6.54
C LEU A 9 -22.35 8.58 -6.70
N LYS A 10 -23.24 9.41 -7.19
CA LYS A 10 -24.62 8.99 -7.45
C LYS A 10 -24.70 7.85 -8.45
N LEU A 11 -23.91 7.90 -9.53
CA LEU A 11 -23.86 6.87 -10.56
C LEU A 11 -23.30 5.55 -10.02
N ILE A 12 -22.16 5.58 -9.31
CA ILE A 12 -21.53 4.35 -8.81
C ILE A 12 -22.35 3.72 -7.68
N ARG A 13 -22.94 4.51 -6.77
CA ARG A 13 -23.81 3.99 -5.70
C ARG A 13 -25.06 3.30 -6.23
N ALA A 14 -25.63 3.79 -7.33
CA ALA A 14 -26.76 3.11 -7.99
C ALA A 14 -26.39 1.71 -8.51
N ASN A 15 -25.12 1.45 -8.81
CA ASN A 15 -24.63 0.16 -9.26
C ASN A 15 -24.34 -0.82 -8.12
N LYS A 16 -24.26 -0.35 -6.86
CA LYS A 16 -24.05 -1.22 -5.69
C LYS A 16 -25.24 -2.19 -5.48
N GLU A 17 -26.44 -1.74 -5.82
CA GLU A 17 -27.66 -2.54 -5.69
C GLU A 17 -27.82 -3.59 -6.81
N LYS A 18 -26.98 -3.55 -7.85
CA LYS A 18 -27.02 -4.46 -9.00
C LYS A 18 -25.65 -5.10 -9.21
N PRO A 19 -25.18 -5.99 -8.32
CA PRO A 19 -23.90 -6.66 -8.53
C PRO A 19 -23.96 -7.49 -9.83
N ARG A 20 -23.04 -7.24 -10.75
CA ARG A 20 -22.87 -8.06 -11.94
C ARG A 20 -22.10 -9.33 -11.57
N LEU A 21 -22.83 -10.40 -11.30
CA LEU A 21 -22.28 -11.73 -11.00
C LEU A 21 -21.35 -12.26 -12.11
N ASP A 22 -21.63 -11.93 -13.38
CA ASP A 22 -20.83 -12.25 -14.55
C ASP A 22 -19.44 -11.56 -14.55
N TYR A 23 -19.35 -10.35 -14.01
CA TYR A 23 -18.09 -9.62 -13.87
C TYR A 23 -17.12 -10.28 -12.86
N LEU A 24 -17.67 -10.96 -11.85
CA LEU A 24 -16.91 -11.70 -10.85
C LEU A 24 -16.42 -13.07 -11.36
N SER A 25 -17.17 -13.74 -12.25
CA SER A 25 -16.81 -15.06 -12.78
C SER A 25 -15.67 -15.00 -13.80
N ASP A 26 -15.68 -14.02 -14.71
CA ASP A 26 -14.59 -13.83 -15.70
C ASP A 26 -13.34 -13.18 -15.09
N ARG A 27 -13.50 -12.47 -13.98
CA ARG A 27 -12.42 -11.76 -13.28
C ARG A 27 -12.18 -12.28 -11.84
N GLY A 28 -12.48 -13.53 -11.55
CA GLY A 28 -12.13 -14.17 -10.26
C GLY A 28 -10.66 -13.98 -9.88
N ARG A 29 -9.80 -13.70 -10.88
CA ARG A 29 -8.41 -13.28 -10.71
C ARG A 29 -8.25 -11.90 -10.07
N LEU A 30 -9.27 -11.02 -10.11
CA LEU A 30 -9.19 -9.68 -9.52
C LEU A 30 -9.20 -9.70 -7.98
N ILE A 31 -9.75 -10.76 -7.38
CA ILE A 31 -9.84 -10.87 -5.92
C ILE A 31 -8.66 -11.65 -5.34
N HIS A 32 -8.11 -12.59 -6.12
CA HIS A 32 -7.09 -13.55 -5.66
C HIS A 32 -5.71 -13.38 -6.33
N GLY A 33 -5.58 -12.46 -7.28
CA GLY A 33 -4.34 -12.28 -8.04
C GLY A 33 -4.09 -13.41 -9.08
N PRO A 34 -3.00 -13.31 -9.85
CA PRO A 34 -2.60 -14.36 -10.76
C PRO A 34 -2.32 -15.64 -9.98
N THR A 35 -2.88 -16.77 -10.43
CA THR A 35 -2.58 -18.08 -9.84
C THR A 35 -1.07 -18.34 -10.01
N PRO A 36 -0.34 -18.63 -8.94
CA PRO A 36 1.08 -18.94 -9.05
C PRO A 36 1.28 -20.11 -10.01
N PRO A 37 2.32 -20.11 -10.86
CA PRO A 37 2.65 -21.26 -11.68
C PRO A 37 2.88 -22.46 -10.77
N GLY A 38 2.17 -23.57 -11.04
CA GLY A 38 2.26 -24.81 -10.27
C GLY A 38 3.66 -25.41 -10.36
N GLY A 39 4.32 -25.55 -9.23
CA GLY A 39 5.60 -26.21 -9.04
C GLY A 39 6.02 -26.12 -7.57
N SER A 40 6.53 -27.19 -6.99
CA SER A 40 7.14 -27.14 -5.66
C SER A 40 8.45 -26.36 -5.76
N LYS A 41 8.45 -25.09 -5.33
CA LYS A 41 9.69 -24.34 -5.18
C LYS A 41 10.37 -24.71 -3.85
N PRO A 42 11.70 -24.66 -3.78
CA PRO A 42 12.40 -24.89 -2.50
C PRO A 42 11.89 -23.88 -1.47
N SER A 43 11.72 -24.37 -0.24
CA SER A 43 11.35 -23.49 0.89
C SER A 43 12.42 -22.42 1.09
N PRO A 44 12.03 -21.18 1.39
CA PRO A 44 12.99 -20.13 1.70
C PRO A 44 13.77 -20.51 2.98
N ARG A 45 15.02 -20.07 3.08
CA ARG A 45 15.78 -20.24 4.32
C ARG A 45 15.24 -19.31 5.42
N GLU A 46 15.29 -19.76 6.66
CA GLU A 46 14.85 -18.98 7.84
C GLU A 46 16.00 -18.12 8.45
N SER A 47 17.19 -18.12 7.84
CA SER A 47 18.33 -17.31 8.29
C SER A 47 18.33 -15.93 7.63
N ASP A 48 18.95 -14.95 8.32
CA ASP A 48 19.19 -13.62 7.76
C ASP A 48 20.08 -13.70 6.51
N LEU A 49 19.91 -12.72 5.62
CA LEU A 49 20.83 -12.46 4.52
C LEU A 49 22.14 -11.86 5.08
N SER A 50 23.28 -12.16 4.46
CA SER A 50 24.54 -11.46 4.74
C SER A 50 24.47 -10.01 4.21
N PRO A 51 25.36 -9.10 4.66
CA PRO A 51 25.42 -7.75 4.12
C PRO A 51 25.59 -7.72 2.60
N GLU A 52 26.41 -8.60 2.03
CA GLU A 52 26.64 -8.71 0.59
C GLU A 52 25.40 -9.18 -0.16
N GLU A 53 24.66 -10.16 0.41
CA GLU A 53 23.39 -10.64 -0.14
C GLU A 53 22.30 -9.56 -0.07
N ILE A 54 22.29 -8.74 0.98
CA ILE A 54 21.37 -7.59 1.10
C ILE A 54 21.67 -6.57 0.00
N ASP A 55 22.95 -6.22 -0.20
CA ASP A 55 23.35 -5.26 -1.21
C ASP A 55 23.05 -5.79 -2.63
N GLU A 56 23.28 -7.08 -2.90
CA GLU A 56 22.90 -7.75 -4.15
C GLU A 56 21.40 -7.68 -4.39
N LEU A 57 20.59 -7.97 -3.37
CA LEU A 57 19.12 -7.95 -3.47
C LEU A 57 18.60 -6.54 -3.74
N ILE A 58 19.18 -5.53 -3.08
CA ILE A 58 18.84 -4.11 -3.28
C ILE A 58 19.14 -3.68 -4.71
N GLU A 59 20.32 -4.03 -5.24
CA GLU A 59 20.70 -3.70 -6.61
C GLU A 59 19.78 -4.38 -7.63
N LEU A 60 19.43 -5.64 -7.39
CA LEU A 60 18.51 -6.40 -8.21
C LEU A 60 17.13 -5.73 -8.28
N ILE A 61 16.57 -5.36 -7.13
CA ILE A 61 15.27 -4.68 -7.03
C ILE A 61 15.35 -3.29 -7.70
N ALA A 62 16.37 -2.49 -7.35
CA ALA A 62 16.51 -1.14 -7.86
C ALA A 62 16.68 -1.13 -9.40
N THR A 63 17.45 -2.05 -9.94
CA THR A 63 17.64 -2.22 -11.39
C THR A 63 16.35 -2.64 -12.08
N GLY A 64 15.63 -3.64 -11.53
CA GLY A 64 14.34 -4.07 -12.04
C GLY A 64 13.33 -2.93 -12.09
N ARG A 65 13.23 -2.15 -11.01
CA ARG A 65 12.32 -1.01 -10.92
C ARG A 65 12.67 0.12 -11.88
N LYS A 66 13.96 0.50 -11.98
CA LYS A 66 14.43 1.58 -12.88
C LYS A 66 14.23 1.21 -14.35
N ASN A 67 14.51 -0.03 -14.71
CA ASN A 67 14.43 -0.51 -16.09
C ASN A 67 13.05 -1.07 -16.44
N ARG A 68 12.14 -1.20 -15.46
CA ARG A 68 10.81 -1.83 -15.63
C ARG A 68 10.93 -3.25 -16.18
N THR A 69 11.87 -4.02 -15.64
CA THR A 69 12.15 -5.38 -16.07
C THR A 69 11.80 -6.34 -14.95
N PRO A 70 10.96 -7.35 -15.23
CA PRO A 70 10.70 -8.41 -14.27
C PRO A 70 11.99 -9.14 -13.86
N VAL A 71 12.02 -9.58 -12.63
CA VAL A 71 13.18 -10.23 -12.02
C VAL A 71 12.76 -11.58 -11.44
N VAL A 72 13.57 -12.60 -11.64
CA VAL A 72 13.48 -13.86 -10.90
C VAL A 72 14.40 -13.75 -9.68
N MET A 73 13.85 -13.92 -8.47
CA MET A 73 14.66 -13.88 -7.26
C MET A 73 15.62 -15.09 -7.22
N PRO A 74 16.95 -14.87 -7.16
CA PRO A 74 17.92 -15.97 -7.02
C PRO A 74 17.66 -16.82 -5.79
N GLU A 75 17.93 -18.13 -5.87
CA GLU A 75 17.61 -19.06 -4.79
C GLU A 75 18.34 -18.71 -3.48
N HIS A 76 19.60 -18.30 -3.55
CA HIS A 76 20.40 -17.90 -2.38
C HIS A 76 19.88 -16.65 -1.66
N LEU A 77 19.11 -15.78 -2.35
CA LEU A 77 18.49 -14.58 -1.78
C LEU A 77 17.09 -14.84 -1.20
N ARG A 78 16.54 -16.05 -1.35
CA ARG A 78 15.21 -16.40 -0.84
C ARG A 78 15.28 -16.67 0.67
N ALA A 79 15.10 -15.64 1.47
CA ALA A 79 15.06 -15.71 2.93
C ALA A 79 13.71 -15.28 3.50
N ARG A 80 13.30 -15.88 4.61
CA ARG A 80 12.17 -15.43 5.45
C ARG A 80 12.70 -14.69 6.67
N SER A 81 13.47 -13.66 6.46
CA SER A 81 14.05 -12.86 7.53
C SER A 81 13.41 -11.49 7.61
N TRP A 82 12.74 -11.22 8.72
CA TRP A 82 12.17 -9.92 9.01
C TRP A 82 13.24 -8.83 9.07
N LYS A 83 14.35 -9.13 9.75
CA LYS A 83 15.48 -8.21 9.87
C LYS A 83 16.08 -7.85 8.51
N SER A 84 16.32 -8.85 7.64
CA SER A 84 16.83 -8.60 6.29
C SER A 84 15.86 -7.77 5.45
N MET A 85 14.55 -8.03 5.55
CA MET A 85 13.52 -7.27 4.86
C MET A 85 13.52 -5.79 5.30
N GLU A 86 13.55 -5.52 6.60
CA GLU A 86 13.64 -4.16 7.13
C GLU A 86 14.89 -3.43 6.62
N GLU A 87 16.04 -4.10 6.60
CA GLU A 87 17.29 -3.53 6.13
C GLU A 87 17.24 -3.21 4.63
N VAL A 88 16.70 -4.11 3.81
CA VAL A 88 16.50 -3.88 2.37
C VAL A 88 15.61 -2.65 2.15
N ILE A 89 14.45 -2.58 2.81
CA ILE A 89 13.51 -1.45 2.63
C ILE A 89 14.15 -0.11 3.02
N LEU A 90 14.88 -0.06 4.13
CA LEU A 90 15.54 1.17 4.59
C LEU A 90 16.66 1.64 3.67
N LYS A 91 17.33 0.74 2.96
CA LYS A 91 18.42 1.05 2.03
C LYS A 91 17.94 1.28 0.59
N LEU A 92 16.80 0.70 0.20
CA LEU A 92 16.29 0.73 -1.18
C LEU A 92 16.05 2.15 -1.70
N GLU A 93 15.60 3.07 -0.83
CA GLU A 93 15.41 4.49 -1.18
C GLU A 93 16.70 5.11 -1.77
N TYR A 94 17.84 4.83 -1.14
CA TYR A 94 19.15 5.34 -1.59
C TYR A 94 19.57 4.72 -2.93
N ALA A 95 19.36 3.40 -3.08
CA ALA A 95 19.68 2.70 -4.33
C ALA A 95 18.80 3.17 -5.49
N LEU A 96 17.52 3.44 -5.24
CA LEU A 96 16.60 4.00 -6.24
C LEU A 96 16.96 5.45 -6.60
N GLY A 97 17.42 6.24 -5.63
CA GLY A 97 17.69 7.67 -5.80
C GLY A 97 16.41 8.49 -6.03
N TRP A 98 15.27 7.98 -5.60
CA TRP A 98 13.96 8.66 -5.72
C TRP A 98 13.64 9.43 -4.46
N GLU A 99 13.11 10.63 -4.64
CA GLU A 99 12.71 11.47 -3.53
C GLU A 99 11.49 10.90 -2.80
N GLY A 100 11.60 10.74 -1.47
CA GLY A 100 10.53 10.25 -0.62
C GLY A 100 9.37 11.22 -0.49
N ALA A 101 8.15 10.69 -0.38
CA ALA A 101 6.93 11.43 -0.11
C ALA A 101 6.29 11.04 1.24
N GLY A 102 6.79 9.99 1.87
CA GLY A 102 6.23 9.44 3.10
C GLY A 102 6.38 7.93 3.19
N TRP A 103 5.53 7.32 3.98
CA TRP A 103 5.58 5.90 4.31
C TRP A 103 4.22 5.24 4.16
N LYS A 104 4.21 3.92 3.97
CA LYS A 104 3.00 3.11 3.98
C LYS A 104 3.14 1.93 4.92
N VAL A 105 2.03 1.48 5.49
CA VAL A 105 1.95 0.34 6.39
C VAL A 105 1.32 -0.83 5.65
N GLY A 106 2.11 -1.82 5.28
CA GLY A 106 1.62 -3.09 4.75
C GLY A 106 1.28 -4.07 5.86
N ALA A 107 0.53 -5.14 5.52
CA ALA A 107 0.11 -6.18 6.48
C ALA A 107 -0.52 -5.62 7.77
N ALA A 108 -1.28 -4.52 7.67
CA ALA A 108 -1.90 -3.87 8.81
C ALA A 108 -2.92 -4.76 9.53
N SER A 109 -3.63 -5.63 8.81
CA SER A 109 -4.62 -6.55 9.38
C SER A 109 -3.95 -7.65 10.22
N MET A 110 -4.41 -7.83 11.46
CA MET A 110 -3.93 -8.91 12.33
C MET A 110 -4.26 -10.30 11.76
N ASP A 111 -5.39 -10.44 11.08
CA ASP A 111 -5.81 -11.73 10.50
C ASP A 111 -4.89 -12.10 9.32
N VAL A 112 -4.51 -11.14 8.48
CA VAL A 112 -3.51 -11.35 7.42
C VAL A 112 -2.18 -11.75 8.03
N ARG A 113 -1.69 -11.05 9.06
CA ARG A 113 -0.43 -11.39 9.69
C ARG A 113 -0.43 -12.79 10.29
N LYS A 114 -1.51 -13.21 10.93
CA LYS A 114 -1.64 -14.58 11.47
C LYS A 114 -1.67 -15.63 10.36
N ALA A 115 -2.43 -15.38 9.29
CA ALA A 115 -2.56 -16.32 8.17
C ALA A 115 -1.22 -16.54 7.43
N GLU A 116 -0.45 -15.46 7.26
CA GLU A 116 0.82 -15.47 6.53
C GLU A 116 2.05 -15.64 7.45
N ASN A 117 1.82 -15.84 8.76
CA ASN A 117 2.87 -15.92 9.78
C ASN A 117 3.85 -14.72 9.73
N ILE A 118 3.29 -13.51 9.68
CA ILE A 118 4.04 -12.24 9.65
C ILE A 118 4.05 -11.64 11.06
N PRO A 119 5.24 -11.34 11.64
CA PRO A 119 5.36 -10.95 13.05
C PRO A 119 4.86 -9.54 13.35
N SER A 120 4.91 -8.64 12.36
CA SER A 120 4.64 -7.20 12.51
C SER A 120 4.04 -6.62 11.22
N PRO A 121 3.38 -5.46 11.24
CA PRO A 121 3.12 -4.71 10.02
C PRO A 121 4.43 -4.41 9.28
N SER A 122 4.38 -4.30 7.96
CA SER A 122 5.56 -4.01 7.13
C SER A 122 5.63 -2.55 6.72
N PRO A 123 6.80 -1.92 6.79
CA PRO A 123 6.98 -0.58 6.25
C PRO A 123 7.18 -0.63 4.75
N GLY A 124 6.83 0.48 4.07
CA GLY A 124 7.20 0.72 2.68
C GLY A 124 7.36 2.22 2.44
N ARG A 125 8.21 2.62 1.49
CA ARG A 125 8.48 4.01 1.16
C ARG A 125 7.51 4.49 0.07
N LEU A 126 6.88 5.64 0.25
CA LEU A 126 6.18 6.37 -0.81
C LEU A 126 7.16 7.32 -1.50
N PHE A 127 7.08 7.41 -2.84
CA PHE A 127 7.99 8.26 -3.63
C PHE A 127 7.22 9.36 -4.33
N LYS A 128 7.74 10.62 -4.32
CA LYS A 128 7.08 11.79 -4.89
C LYS A 128 6.70 11.62 -6.37
N ARG A 129 7.55 10.92 -7.13
CA ARG A 129 7.34 10.69 -8.57
C ARG A 129 6.04 9.96 -8.90
N SER A 130 5.52 9.15 -7.97
CA SER A 130 4.32 8.32 -8.16
C SER A 130 3.15 8.73 -7.28
N VAL A 131 3.22 9.90 -6.61
CA VAL A 131 2.09 10.50 -5.88
C VAL A 131 1.28 11.36 -6.83
N MET A 132 0.01 11.05 -6.99
CA MET A 132 -0.91 11.72 -7.89
C MET A 132 -2.15 12.21 -7.14
N LYS A 133 -2.79 13.27 -7.65
CA LYS A 133 -4.05 13.76 -7.11
C LYS A 133 -5.23 13.17 -7.87
N SER A 134 -6.25 12.70 -7.14
CA SER A 134 -7.52 12.23 -7.71
C SER A 134 -8.34 13.38 -8.33
N PRO A 135 -9.05 13.16 -9.48
CA PRO A 135 -8.95 11.97 -10.32
C PRO A 135 -7.62 11.91 -11.05
N ALA A 136 -7.02 10.71 -11.16
CA ALA A 136 -5.70 10.53 -11.74
C ALA A 136 -5.71 9.59 -12.95
N GLU A 137 -4.89 9.89 -13.95
CA GLU A 137 -4.42 8.93 -14.94
C GLU A 137 -3.13 8.30 -14.41
N VAL A 138 -3.13 6.99 -14.19
CA VAL A 138 -2.02 6.25 -13.61
C VAL A 138 -1.23 5.58 -14.73
N PRO A 139 -0.01 6.07 -15.04
CA PRO A 139 0.78 5.58 -16.15
C PRO A 139 1.27 4.15 -15.93
N SER A 140 1.27 3.35 -17.01
CA SER A 140 1.81 1.98 -16.98
C SER A 140 3.29 1.92 -16.64
N GLU A 141 4.02 3.03 -16.75
CA GLU A 141 5.45 3.11 -16.42
C GLU A 141 5.79 2.93 -14.93
N PHE A 142 4.79 3.01 -14.05
CA PHE A 142 4.99 2.75 -12.62
C PHE A 142 5.02 1.26 -12.28
N PHE A 143 4.65 0.38 -13.22
CA PHE A 143 4.45 -1.03 -12.95
C PHE A 143 5.37 -1.92 -13.78
N VAL A 144 5.73 -3.05 -13.19
CA VAL A 144 6.53 -4.11 -13.83
C VAL A 144 5.66 -5.32 -14.13
N ASN A 145 4.95 -5.86 -13.15
CA ASN A 145 4.23 -7.12 -13.27
C ASN A 145 2.71 -6.98 -13.13
N TYR A 146 2.21 -6.22 -12.15
CA TYR A 146 0.78 -6.16 -11.87
C TYR A 146 0.35 -4.77 -11.36
N ARG A 147 -0.93 -4.62 -11.08
CA ARG A 147 -1.53 -3.44 -10.47
C ARG A 147 -2.49 -3.91 -9.39
N LEU A 148 -2.11 -3.70 -8.13
CA LEU A 148 -2.86 -4.10 -6.95
C LEU A 148 -3.40 -2.88 -6.25
N CYS A 149 -4.70 -2.60 -6.34
CA CYS A 149 -5.33 -1.48 -5.65
C CYS A 149 -5.71 -1.84 -4.22
N GLU A 150 -5.39 -0.94 -3.31
CA GLU A 150 -5.74 -0.96 -1.90
C GLU A 150 -6.37 0.37 -1.51
N CYS A 151 -7.53 0.33 -0.83
CA CYS A 151 -8.23 1.53 -0.41
C CYS A 151 -7.87 1.83 1.04
N GLU A 152 -7.32 3.01 1.30
CA GLU A 152 -6.70 3.33 2.58
C GLU A 152 -7.04 4.75 3.05
N PHE A 153 -6.76 5.00 4.32
CA PHE A 153 -6.59 6.35 4.85
C PHE A 153 -5.11 6.70 4.91
N ALA A 154 -4.79 7.95 4.57
CA ALA A 154 -3.46 8.48 4.75
C ALA A 154 -3.51 9.79 5.54
N PHE A 155 -2.54 9.98 6.43
CA PHE A 155 -2.35 11.22 7.14
C PHE A 155 -1.17 11.98 6.53
N GLN A 156 -1.36 13.28 6.25
CA GLN A 156 -0.24 14.17 5.99
C GLN A 156 0.18 14.84 7.30
N LEU A 157 1.47 14.83 7.57
CA LEU A 157 2.03 15.41 8.78
C LEU A 157 2.22 16.93 8.61
N GLY A 158 1.84 17.69 9.62
CA GLY A 158 1.98 19.14 9.66
C GLY A 158 3.21 19.61 10.45
N GLN A 159 3.93 18.69 11.10
CA GLN A 159 5.15 18.95 11.85
C GLN A 159 6.12 17.79 11.75
N ASP A 160 7.37 18.02 12.12
CA ASP A 160 8.39 16.99 12.18
C ASP A 160 8.21 16.11 13.43
N PHE A 161 8.56 14.84 13.30
CA PHE A 161 8.66 13.87 14.38
C PHE A 161 10.10 13.34 14.42
N PRO A 162 11.02 14.06 15.11
CA PRO A 162 12.42 13.67 15.18
C PRO A 162 12.63 12.42 16.01
N VAL A 163 13.75 11.76 15.82
CA VAL A 163 14.22 10.67 16.68
C VAL A 163 14.34 11.17 18.12
N ARG A 164 13.78 10.41 19.05
CA ARG A 164 13.85 10.67 20.50
C ARG A 164 13.81 9.36 21.28
N ASP A 165 14.27 9.36 22.54
CA ASP A 165 14.28 8.16 23.38
C ASP A 165 12.86 7.64 23.68
N LYS A 166 11.94 8.56 24.00
CA LYS A 166 10.56 8.21 24.36
C LYS A 166 9.72 8.00 23.11
N GLU A 167 8.89 6.94 23.12
CA GLU A 167 7.88 6.70 22.07
C GLU A 167 6.90 7.87 21.92
N TYR A 168 6.43 8.05 20.71
CA TYR A 168 5.31 8.93 20.39
C TYR A 168 3.99 8.25 20.76
N SER A 169 3.16 8.96 21.54
CA SER A 169 1.80 8.54 21.83
C SER A 169 0.86 8.86 20.65
N GLU A 170 -0.31 8.21 20.59
CA GLU A 170 -1.35 8.62 19.62
C GLU A 170 -1.75 10.09 19.78
N ALA A 171 -1.72 10.62 20.98
CA ALA A 171 -2.03 12.04 21.23
C ALA A 171 -0.98 12.97 20.58
N ASP A 172 0.32 12.61 20.65
CA ASP A 172 1.39 13.35 19.98
C ASP A 172 1.15 13.36 18.47
N LEU A 173 0.83 12.20 17.88
CA LEU A 173 0.59 12.09 16.44
C LEU A 173 -0.66 12.84 16.00
N ARG A 174 -1.77 12.70 16.73
CA ARG A 174 -3.03 13.45 16.45
C ARG A 174 -2.84 14.95 16.47
N ALA A 175 -1.95 15.47 17.30
CA ALA A 175 -1.63 16.90 17.37
C ALA A 175 -0.85 17.37 16.13
N GLY A 176 -0.02 16.51 15.56
CA GLY A 176 0.85 16.83 14.42
C GLY A 176 0.29 16.50 13.03
N ILE A 177 -0.91 15.94 12.93
CA ILE A 177 -1.56 15.71 11.64
C ILE A 177 -2.11 17.01 11.07
N GLU A 178 -1.73 17.35 9.83
CA GLU A 178 -2.30 18.50 9.13
C GLU A 178 -3.69 18.17 8.56
N TYR A 179 -3.83 17.02 7.89
CA TYR A 179 -5.11 16.51 7.37
C TYR A 179 -5.07 15.00 7.14
N LEU A 180 -6.24 14.43 7.05
CA LEU A 180 -6.49 13.09 6.51
C LEU A 180 -6.80 13.20 5.01
N ALA A 181 -6.40 12.20 4.23
CA ALA A 181 -6.89 12.00 2.87
C ALA A 181 -7.33 10.55 2.68
N PRO A 182 -8.48 10.30 2.00
CA PRO A 182 -8.76 9.00 1.41
C PRO A 182 -7.82 8.77 0.23
N VAL A 183 -7.33 7.53 0.05
CA VAL A 183 -6.31 7.24 -0.96
C VAL A 183 -6.53 5.89 -1.63
N ILE A 184 -5.99 5.73 -2.83
CA ILE A 184 -5.75 4.43 -3.45
C ILE A 184 -4.24 4.23 -3.46
N GLU A 185 -3.75 3.28 -2.67
CA GLU A 185 -2.41 2.74 -2.83
C GLU A 185 -2.41 1.72 -3.96
N ILE A 186 -1.37 1.72 -4.79
CA ILE A 186 -1.27 0.79 -5.90
C ILE A 186 0.04 0.05 -5.77
N GLY A 187 -0.08 -1.25 -5.55
CA GLY A 187 1.03 -2.17 -5.39
C GLY A 187 1.49 -2.79 -6.69
N ASP A 188 2.76 -3.13 -6.71
CA ASP A 188 3.45 -3.91 -7.73
C ASP A 188 4.72 -4.53 -7.14
N SER A 189 5.29 -5.52 -7.81
CA SER A 189 6.62 -6.05 -7.49
C SER A 189 7.42 -6.31 -8.76
N VAL A 190 8.73 -6.14 -8.67
CA VAL A 190 9.65 -6.55 -9.75
C VAL A 190 9.74 -8.06 -9.88
N PHE A 191 9.43 -8.83 -8.83
CA PHE A 191 9.53 -10.28 -8.86
C PHE A 191 8.39 -10.91 -9.64
N GLU A 192 8.72 -11.69 -10.70
CA GLU A 192 7.73 -12.36 -11.55
C GLU A 192 6.79 -13.30 -10.78
N ASP A 193 7.31 -13.92 -9.72
CA ASP A 193 6.62 -14.90 -8.92
C ASP A 193 6.57 -14.52 -7.43
N TRP A 194 6.41 -13.23 -7.18
CA TRP A 194 6.45 -12.63 -5.84
C TRP A 194 5.66 -13.41 -4.77
N TYR A 195 4.50 -13.95 -5.13
CA TYR A 195 3.66 -14.71 -4.18
C TYR A 195 4.14 -16.15 -3.96
N SER A 196 4.71 -16.79 -4.99
CA SER A 196 5.14 -18.19 -4.92
C SER A 196 6.56 -18.39 -4.38
N LEU A 197 7.35 -17.32 -4.24
CA LEU A 197 8.73 -17.39 -3.75
C LEU A 197 8.82 -17.73 -2.27
N SER A 198 8.06 -17.07 -1.43
CA SER A 198 8.02 -17.25 0.01
C SER A 198 6.69 -16.77 0.58
N GLY A 199 5.60 -17.02 -0.15
CA GLY A 199 4.30 -16.46 0.16
C GLY A 199 4.34 -14.94 0.10
N TYR A 200 3.55 -14.30 0.92
CA TYR A 200 3.49 -12.85 1.05
C TYR A 200 4.86 -12.20 1.34
N PHE A 201 5.74 -12.94 2.03
CA PHE A 201 7.05 -12.43 2.48
C PHE A 201 7.99 -12.05 1.32
N GLY A 202 7.97 -12.79 0.21
CA GLY A 202 8.83 -12.51 -0.95
C GLY A 202 8.59 -11.13 -1.56
N GLY A 203 7.32 -10.71 -1.64
CA GLY A 203 6.96 -9.39 -2.14
C GLY A 203 7.33 -8.24 -1.20
N MET A 204 7.49 -8.50 0.10
CA MET A 204 7.79 -7.47 1.08
C MET A 204 9.18 -6.87 0.90
N TYR A 205 10.17 -7.63 0.41
CA TYR A 205 11.50 -7.12 0.10
C TYR A 205 11.48 -5.99 -0.93
N ASP A 206 10.54 -6.02 -1.86
CA ASP A 206 10.38 -5.00 -2.87
C ASP A 206 9.48 -3.86 -2.37
N ASN A 207 9.97 -3.09 -1.40
CA ASN A 207 9.29 -1.93 -0.84
C ASN A 207 7.88 -2.26 -0.29
N ALA A 208 7.71 -3.46 0.26
CA ALA A 208 6.40 -4.00 0.66
C ALA A 208 5.34 -3.87 -0.46
N GLY A 209 5.75 -3.96 -1.73
CA GLY A 209 4.89 -3.88 -2.90
C GLY A 209 4.48 -2.47 -3.32
N GLY A 210 5.00 -1.39 -2.72
CA GLY A 210 4.57 -0.02 -3.06
C GLY A 210 5.05 0.44 -4.45
N ALA A 211 4.12 0.95 -5.29
CA ALA A 211 4.43 1.45 -6.64
C ALA A 211 3.87 2.85 -6.91
N ALA A 212 2.56 3.07 -6.71
CA ALA A 212 1.93 4.36 -6.97
C ALA A 212 0.91 4.72 -5.88
N PHE A 213 0.53 6.00 -5.82
CA PHE A 213 -0.30 6.52 -4.75
C PHE A 213 -1.22 7.65 -5.24
N VAL A 214 -2.53 7.44 -5.19
CA VAL A 214 -3.53 8.42 -5.64
C VAL A 214 -4.23 9.01 -4.43
N VAL A 215 -4.09 10.33 -4.25
CA VAL A 215 -4.56 11.06 -3.08
C VAL A 215 -5.86 11.79 -3.40
N GLY A 216 -6.88 11.56 -2.60
CA GLY A 216 -8.17 12.24 -2.65
C GLY A 216 -8.17 13.62 -1.97
N ASN A 217 -9.34 14.04 -1.52
CA ASN A 217 -9.53 15.34 -0.91
C ASN A 217 -8.87 15.46 0.48
N LYS A 218 -8.40 16.67 0.81
CA LYS A 218 -7.91 17.00 2.15
C LYS A 218 -9.07 17.15 3.14
N VAL A 219 -9.06 16.36 4.20
CA VAL A 219 -10.09 16.39 5.25
C VAL A 219 -9.47 16.93 6.55
N LYS A 220 -9.69 18.20 6.85
CA LYS A 220 -9.11 18.87 8.02
C LYS A 220 -9.86 18.56 9.33
N ASN A 221 -11.17 18.37 9.24
CA ASN A 221 -12.02 18.04 10.40
C ASN A 221 -12.12 16.51 10.66
N TRP A 222 -11.11 15.75 10.25
CA TRP A 222 -11.07 14.29 10.35
C TRP A 222 -11.24 13.76 11.78
N LYS A 223 -10.95 14.59 12.81
CA LYS A 223 -11.08 14.21 14.23
C LYS A 223 -12.52 13.99 14.67
N GLU A 224 -13.49 14.52 13.91
CA GLU A 224 -14.93 14.36 14.14
C GLU A 224 -15.49 13.08 13.51
N ILE A 225 -14.66 12.34 12.75
CA ILE A 225 -15.07 11.18 11.96
C ILE A 225 -14.73 9.90 12.73
N ASP A 226 -15.69 8.99 12.83
CA ASP A 226 -15.46 7.63 13.34
C ASP A 226 -14.75 6.79 12.26
N LEU A 227 -13.44 7.01 12.13
CA LEU A 227 -12.61 6.36 11.10
C LEU A 227 -12.70 4.83 11.13
N PRO A 228 -12.68 4.14 12.29
CA PRO A 228 -12.86 2.69 12.34
C PRO A 228 -14.13 2.19 11.68
N ARG A 229 -15.24 2.94 11.77
CA ARG A 229 -16.53 2.57 11.20
C ARG A 229 -16.81 3.18 9.83
N ALA A 230 -15.93 4.03 9.32
CA ALA A 230 -16.08 4.60 7.99
C ALA A 230 -16.10 3.47 6.95
N ASN A 231 -17.17 3.42 6.16
CA ASN A 231 -17.32 2.46 5.07
C ASN A 231 -16.57 2.94 3.83
N ILE A 232 -15.93 2.01 3.15
CA ILE A 232 -15.22 2.23 1.90
C ILE A 232 -15.75 1.24 0.88
N ASP A 233 -16.29 1.75 -0.24
CA ASP A 233 -16.85 0.93 -1.31
C ASP A 233 -15.97 1.05 -2.56
N LEU A 234 -15.48 -0.10 -3.05
CA LEU A 234 -14.61 -0.20 -4.22
C LEU A 234 -15.40 -0.61 -5.46
N TYR A 235 -15.17 0.13 -6.55
CA TYR A 235 -15.77 -0.12 -7.88
C TYR A 235 -14.68 -0.19 -8.94
N VAL A 236 -14.86 -1.07 -9.94
CA VAL A 236 -14.03 -1.13 -11.15
C VAL A 236 -14.93 -1.00 -12.36
N ASN A 237 -14.64 -0.04 -13.24
CA ASN A 237 -15.44 0.28 -14.42
C ASN A 237 -16.94 0.49 -14.09
N GLY A 238 -17.21 1.11 -12.94
CA GLY A 238 -18.56 1.37 -12.43
C GLY A 238 -19.26 0.15 -11.81
N SER A 239 -18.66 -1.03 -11.81
CA SER A 239 -19.21 -2.23 -11.15
C SER A 239 -18.71 -2.30 -9.70
N TYR A 240 -19.62 -2.54 -8.75
CA TYR A 240 -19.26 -2.77 -7.35
C TYR A 240 -18.45 -4.07 -7.21
N ILE A 241 -17.36 -4.01 -6.47
CA ILE A 241 -16.47 -5.14 -6.23
C ILE A 241 -16.58 -5.61 -4.78
N LYS A 242 -16.34 -4.72 -3.83
CA LYS A 242 -16.35 -5.04 -2.39
C LYS A 242 -16.39 -3.79 -1.53
N SER A 243 -16.63 -3.99 -0.24
CA SER A 243 -16.52 -2.95 0.79
C SER A 243 -15.49 -3.33 1.86
N GLY A 244 -15.10 -2.32 2.62
CA GLY A 244 -14.32 -2.49 3.84
C GLY A 244 -14.56 -1.35 4.82
N GLN A 245 -13.82 -1.37 5.92
CA GLN A 245 -13.92 -0.37 6.98
C GLN A 245 -12.55 0.00 7.53
N GLY A 246 -12.44 1.20 8.08
CA GLY A 246 -11.17 1.71 8.64
C GLY A 246 -10.61 0.89 9.82
N ILE A 247 -11.44 0.10 10.49
CA ILE A 247 -11.01 -0.81 11.57
C ILE A 247 -9.96 -1.83 11.10
N GLN A 248 -9.92 -2.15 9.80
CA GLN A 248 -8.94 -3.08 9.23
C GLN A 248 -7.50 -2.54 9.34
N ALA A 249 -7.33 -1.22 9.41
CA ALA A 249 -6.03 -0.57 9.64
C ALA A 249 -5.66 -0.62 11.12
N MET A 250 -5.18 -1.77 11.60
CA MET A 250 -4.74 -2.02 12.99
C MET A 250 -5.78 -1.66 14.08
N GLY A 251 -7.06 -1.79 13.78
CA GLY A 251 -8.16 -1.40 14.67
C GLY A 251 -8.52 0.09 14.58
N HIS A 252 -7.57 0.95 14.28
CA HIS A 252 -7.77 2.38 14.04
C HIS A 252 -6.64 2.95 13.17
N PRO A 253 -6.92 3.75 12.12
CA PRO A 253 -5.87 4.33 11.26
C PRO A 253 -4.77 5.10 12.01
N VAL A 254 -5.10 5.81 13.09
CA VAL A 254 -4.10 6.52 13.92
C VAL A 254 -3.17 5.55 14.65
N THR A 255 -3.63 4.38 15.04
CA THR A 255 -2.77 3.33 15.63
C THR A 255 -1.72 2.88 14.62
N SER A 256 -2.11 2.71 13.35
CA SER A 256 -1.18 2.38 12.26
C SER A 256 -0.15 3.49 12.00
N LEU A 257 -0.60 4.75 11.96
CA LEU A 257 0.31 5.91 11.91
C LEU A 257 1.30 5.91 13.08
N THR A 258 0.81 5.69 14.30
CA THR A 258 1.64 5.70 15.52
C THR A 258 2.68 4.59 15.48
N TRP A 259 2.29 3.41 15.01
CA TRP A 259 3.21 2.30 14.79
C TRP A 259 4.33 2.69 13.82
N MET A 260 3.99 3.27 12.66
CA MET A 260 4.99 3.64 11.65
C MET A 260 6.00 4.66 12.16
N VAL A 261 5.53 5.73 12.81
CA VAL A 261 6.43 6.77 13.34
C VAL A 261 7.37 6.21 14.42
N ASN A 262 6.86 5.35 15.30
CA ASN A 262 7.69 4.71 16.33
C ASN A 262 8.65 3.67 15.72
N TRP A 263 8.22 2.92 14.72
CA TRP A 263 9.09 1.99 14.00
C TRP A 263 10.29 2.71 13.35
N LEU A 264 10.06 3.88 12.74
CA LEU A 264 11.11 4.73 12.15
C LEU A 264 12.02 5.32 13.24
N ARG A 265 11.43 5.85 14.32
CA ARG A 265 12.16 6.38 15.48
C ARG A 265 13.15 5.37 16.06
N GLU A 266 12.74 4.11 16.24
CA GLU A 266 13.59 3.03 16.74
C GLU A 266 14.80 2.73 15.84
N ARG A 267 14.67 3.08 14.55
CA ARG A 267 15.70 2.88 13.53
C ARG A 267 16.49 4.15 13.21
N GLY A 268 16.37 5.17 14.09
CA GLY A 268 17.11 6.41 13.95
C GLY A 268 16.67 7.28 12.77
N ARG A 269 15.40 7.16 12.34
CA ARG A 269 14.87 7.94 11.20
C ARG A 269 13.82 8.93 11.67
N ASP A 270 14.04 10.19 11.32
CA ASP A 270 13.05 11.25 11.47
C ASP A 270 11.92 11.10 10.46
N VAL A 271 10.74 11.63 10.80
CA VAL A 271 9.61 11.78 9.88
C VAL A 271 9.31 13.28 9.78
N PHE A 272 9.15 13.78 8.57
CA PHE A 272 9.12 15.21 8.32
C PHE A 272 7.71 15.73 8.03
N ALA A 273 7.49 17.01 8.33
CA ALA A 273 6.30 17.74 7.89
C ALA A 273 6.13 17.63 6.38
N GLY A 274 4.88 17.45 5.94
CA GLY A 274 4.54 17.24 4.54
C GLY A 274 4.59 15.78 4.08
N GLU A 275 5.25 14.87 4.83
CA GLU A 275 5.22 13.44 4.49
C GLU A 275 3.84 12.83 4.77
N PHE A 276 3.47 11.85 3.93
CA PHE A 276 2.30 11.02 4.14
C PHE A 276 2.64 9.78 4.97
N VAL A 277 1.66 9.31 5.74
CA VAL A 277 1.66 7.93 6.24
C VAL A 277 0.34 7.27 5.84
N SER A 278 0.40 6.30 4.93
CA SER A 278 -0.71 5.43 4.55
C SER A 278 -0.85 4.29 5.55
N THR A 279 -2.08 3.94 5.91
CA THR A 279 -2.33 3.21 7.17
C THR A 279 -2.66 1.74 7.01
N GLY A 280 -2.64 1.25 5.77
CA GLY A 280 -2.97 -0.13 5.45
C GLY A 280 -4.39 -0.29 4.91
N THR A 281 -4.56 -1.31 4.09
CA THR A 281 -5.78 -1.53 3.35
C THR A 281 -7.00 -1.74 4.24
N CYS A 282 -8.09 -1.02 3.91
CA CYS A 282 -9.40 -1.18 4.54
C CYS A 282 -10.28 -2.19 3.79
N THR A 283 -9.99 -2.48 2.51
CA THR A 283 -10.81 -3.33 1.64
C THR A 283 -10.11 -4.63 1.22
N GLY A 284 -8.82 -4.77 1.55
CA GLY A 284 -7.98 -5.82 0.97
C GLY A 284 -7.70 -5.57 -0.52
N HIS A 285 -7.07 -6.54 -1.15
CA HIS A 285 -6.49 -6.44 -2.48
C HIS A 285 -7.52 -6.45 -3.61
N CYS A 286 -7.31 -5.63 -4.65
CA CYS A 286 -8.06 -5.66 -5.91
C CYS A 286 -7.11 -5.50 -7.09
N PHE A 287 -6.91 -6.58 -7.86
CA PHE A 287 -6.08 -6.54 -9.07
C PHE A 287 -6.84 -5.92 -10.22
N VAL A 288 -6.19 -5.05 -10.98
CA VAL A 288 -6.76 -4.35 -12.13
C VAL A 288 -5.84 -4.43 -13.34
N GLN A 289 -6.36 -4.06 -14.51
CA GLN A 289 -5.66 -4.12 -15.78
C GLN A 289 -5.51 -2.72 -16.40
N PRO A 290 -4.58 -2.52 -17.35
CA PRO A 290 -4.57 -1.33 -18.20
C PRO A 290 -5.95 -1.09 -18.80
N GLY A 291 -6.40 0.16 -18.82
CA GLY A 291 -7.72 0.55 -19.28
C GLY A 291 -8.82 0.52 -18.20
N ASP A 292 -8.59 -0.05 -17.03
CA ASP A 292 -9.57 -0.03 -15.94
C ASP A 292 -9.67 1.37 -15.30
N LEU A 293 -10.87 1.73 -14.83
CA LEU A 293 -11.16 2.86 -13.97
C LEU A 293 -11.55 2.34 -12.59
N VAL A 294 -10.73 2.60 -11.60
CA VAL A 294 -11.03 2.34 -10.20
C VAL A 294 -11.69 3.58 -9.60
N SER A 295 -12.83 3.39 -8.96
CA SER A 295 -13.55 4.45 -8.22
C SER A 295 -13.79 3.97 -6.80
N VAL A 296 -13.38 4.74 -5.80
CA VAL A 296 -13.52 4.38 -4.38
C VAL A 296 -14.33 5.44 -3.66
N ASP A 297 -15.49 5.02 -3.15
CA ASP A 297 -16.38 5.85 -2.35
C ASP A 297 -16.04 5.72 -0.87
N PHE A 298 -15.54 6.79 -0.27
CA PHE A 298 -15.24 6.91 1.15
C PHE A 298 -16.36 7.61 1.95
N GLY A 299 -17.59 7.59 1.44
CA GLY A 299 -18.72 8.26 2.07
C GLY A 299 -18.56 9.78 2.09
N ASP A 300 -18.68 10.38 3.27
CA ASP A 300 -18.56 11.83 3.46
C ASP A 300 -17.13 12.37 3.23
N LEU A 301 -16.14 11.48 3.18
CA LEU A 301 -14.76 11.83 2.88
C LEU A 301 -14.49 12.03 1.38
N GLY A 302 -15.43 11.61 0.52
CA GLY A 302 -15.40 11.85 -0.90
C GLY A 302 -15.02 10.64 -1.74
N LEU A 303 -14.80 10.91 -3.03
CA LEU A 303 -14.48 9.94 -4.07
C LEU A 303 -13.01 10.03 -4.45
N VAL A 304 -12.36 8.87 -4.61
CA VAL A 304 -11.01 8.78 -5.20
C VAL A 304 -11.10 7.95 -6.47
N GLU A 305 -10.53 8.46 -7.56
CA GLU A 305 -10.54 7.78 -8.86
C GLU A 305 -9.14 7.65 -9.45
N ALA A 306 -8.86 6.48 -10.02
CA ALA A 306 -7.62 6.13 -10.70
C ALA A 306 -7.94 5.44 -12.03
N LYS A 307 -7.57 6.05 -13.15
CA LYS A 307 -7.66 5.48 -14.49
C LYS A 307 -6.30 4.93 -14.89
N PHE A 308 -6.19 3.63 -15.15
CA PHE A 308 -4.95 2.99 -15.58
C PHE A 308 -4.74 3.14 -17.09
N VAL A 309 -3.67 3.82 -17.52
CA VAL A 309 -3.35 4.14 -18.91
C VAL A 309 -2.03 3.52 -19.35
#